data_31f7d7530a71b27808a678e1543c0b6a
#
_entry.id   31f7d7530a71b27808a678e1543c0b6a
#
_cell.length_a   1.000
_cell.length_b   1.000
_cell.length_c   1.000
_cell.angle_alpha   90.00
_cell.angle_beta   90.00
_cell.angle_gamma   90.00
#
_symmetry.space_group_name_H-M   'P 1'
#
loop_
_entity.id
_entity.type
_entity.pdbx_description
1 polymer ?
#
loop_
_entity_poly.entity_id
_entity_poly.type
_entity_poly.pdbx_seq_one_letter_code
_entity_poly.pdbx_strand_id
1 'polypeptide(L)'
;PFLETAGIDASFSSLMIYPNSAKDRETAEYPYVELFRDFAAALCRPNSTLVTYGYSFGDDHINRVIRDMLTIPSTHLVIIDYSDSSGRIMDKYNSWGHQSQMSLIIGKDLANIDDLVNYYLPKPSIDRASIRMADILKQRFSQPPKKDQEGES
;
A
#
# COMPACT_ATOMS: atom_id res chain seq x y z
N PRO A 1 3.66 -9.75 23.78
CA PRO A 1 3.91 -9.07 25.06
C PRO A 1 3.16 -7.74 25.17
N PHE A 2 3.03 -6.96 24.07
CA PHE A 2 2.33 -5.66 24.09
C PHE A 2 0.80 -5.79 24.24
N LEU A 3 0.21 -6.86 23.70
CA LEU A 3 -1.23 -7.14 23.77
C LEU A 3 -1.65 -7.68 25.13
N GLU A 4 -0.79 -8.45 25.79
CA GLU A 4 -1.01 -8.92 27.15
C GLU A 4 -1.02 -7.78 28.18
N THR A 5 -0.20 -6.74 27.96
CA THR A 5 -0.15 -5.56 28.85
C THR A 5 -1.41 -4.69 28.73
N ALA A 6 -2.15 -4.78 27.62
CA ALA A 6 -3.39 -4.04 27.41
C ALA A 6 -4.65 -4.80 27.90
N GLY A 7 -4.49 -6.00 28.48
CA GLY A 7 -5.62 -6.83 28.93
C GLY A 7 -6.53 -7.32 27.81
N ILE A 8 -6.04 -7.29 26.57
CA ILE A 8 -6.75 -7.79 25.41
C ILE A 8 -6.39 -9.27 25.29
N ASP A 9 -7.29 -10.13 25.69
CA ASP A 9 -7.19 -11.59 25.51
C ASP A 9 -7.47 -11.89 24.02
N ALA A 10 -6.53 -11.46 23.17
CA ALA A 10 -6.61 -11.66 21.75
C ALA A 10 -6.18 -13.09 21.41
N SER A 11 -7.12 -13.98 21.32
CA SER A 11 -6.96 -15.15 20.48
C SER A 11 -6.70 -14.63 19.06
N PHE A 12 -5.44 -14.72 18.59
CA PHE A 12 -5.06 -14.29 17.22
C PHE A 12 -5.94 -14.92 16.13
N SER A 13 -6.58 -16.05 16.42
CA SER A 13 -7.55 -16.69 15.55
C SER A 13 -8.82 -15.87 15.29
N SER A 14 -9.20 -14.96 16.22
CA SER A 14 -10.38 -14.09 16.04
C SER A 14 -10.10 -12.81 15.25
N LEU A 15 -8.81 -12.48 15.02
CA LEU A 15 -8.39 -11.29 14.26
C LEU A 15 -8.04 -11.62 12.80
N MET A 16 -8.12 -12.88 12.39
CA MET A 16 -7.75 -13.33 11.07
C MET A 16 -8.95 -13.93 10.34
N ILE A 17 -9.26 -13.38 9.18
CA ILE A 17 -10.25 -13.96 8.27
C ILE A 17 -9.58 -15.07 7.48
N TYR A 18 -9.93 -16.32 7.78
CA TYR A 18 -9.41 -17.47 7.05
C TYR A 18 -10.10 -17.59 5.67
N PRO A 19 -9.40 -18.07 4.64
CA PRO A 19 -10.00 -18.38 3.35
C PRO A 19 -10.87 -19.63 3.47
N ASN A 20 -12.14 -19.42 3.79
CA ASN A 20 -13.15 -20.48 3.87
C ASN A 20 -14.46 -20.05 3.19
N SER A 21 -15.37 -20.99 3.03
CA SER A 21 -16.70 -20.75 2.43
C SER A 21 -17.67 -19.96 3.32
N ALA A 22 -17.28 -19.65 4.57
CA ALA A 22 -18.10 -18.88 5.53
C ALA A 22 -17.73 -17.39 5.59
N LYS A 23 -16.91 -16.89 4.65
CA LYS A 23 -16.48 -15.48 4.59
C LYS A 23 -17.62 -14.47 4.68
N ASP A 24 -18.78 -14.80 4.09
CA ASP A 24 -19.95 -13.91 4.12
C ASP A 24 -20.46 -13.63 5.54
N ARG A 25 -20.33 -14.60 6.45
CA ARG A 25 -20.71 -14.43 7.86
C ARG A 25 -19.65 -13.68 8.64
N GLU A 26 -18.37 -14.06 8.47
CA GLU A 26 -17.25 -13.44 9.17
C GLU A 26 -17.07 -11.97 8.80
N THR A 27 -17.27 -11.62 7.52
CA THR A 27 -17.20 -10.21 7.06
C THR A 27 -18.45 -9.39 7.44
N ALA A 28 -19.56 -10.04 7.81
CA ALA A 28 -20.77 -9.36 8.30
C ALA A 28 -20.70 -9.07 9.80
N GLU A 29 -19.71 -9.61 10.52
CA GLU A 29 -19.55 -9.39 11.96
C GLU A 29 -18.62 -8.19 12.25
N TYR A 30 -18.88 -7.54 13.40
CA TYR A 30 -17.97 -6.51 13.91
C TYR A 30 -16.60 -7.14 14.29
N PRO A 31 -15.44 -6.53 13.95
CA PRO A 31 -15.27 -5.19 13.34
C PRO A 31 -15.23 -5.17 11.80
N TYR A 32 -15.31 -6.29 11.11
CA TYR A 32 -15.06 -6.41 9.68
C TYR A 32 -16.05 -5.64 8.83
N VAL A 33 -17.33 -5.67 9.18
CA VAL A 33 -18.37 -4.92 8.47
C VAL A 33 -18.07 -3.41 8.45
N GLU A 34 -17.54 -2.88 9.56
CA GLU A 34 -17.16 -1.48 9.66
C GLU A 34 -15.95 -1.17 8.77
N LEU A 35 -14.93 -2.05 8.76
CA LEU A 35 -13.75 -1.90 7.91
C LEU A 35 -14.11 -1.90 6.42
N PHE A 36 -15.01 -2.79 6.00
CA PHE A 36 -15.48 -2.81 4.61
C PHE A 36 -16.28 -1.56 4.26
N ARG A 37 -17.09 -1.07 5.18
CA ARG A 37 -17.82 0.19 5.00
C ARG A 37 -16.88 1.38 4.85
N ASP A 38 -15.89 1.47 5.71
CA ASP A 38 -14.89 2.55 5.68
C ASP A 38 -14.02 2.45 4.42
N PHE A 39 -13.64 1.25 4.02
CA PHE A 39 -12.95 0.99 2.77
C PHE A 39 -13.76 1.48 1.56
N ALA A 40 -15.03 1.08 1.46
CA ALA A 40 -15.91 1.53 0.40
C ALA A 40 -16.10 3.06 0.43
N ALA A 41 -16.31 3.64 1.61
CA ALA A 41 -16.44 5.09 1.77
C ALA A 41 -15.17 5.86 1.41
N ALA A 42 -13.99 5.28 1.60
CA ALA A 42 -12.73 5.88 1.20
C ALA A 42 -12.51 5.82 -0.31
N LEU A 43 -12.87 4.71 -0.95
CA LEU A 43 -12.61 4.48 -2.38
C LEU A 43 -13.65 5.11 -3.29
N CYS A 44 -14.94 5.00 -2.95
CA CYS A 44 -16.04 5.49 -3.80
C CYS A 44 -16.23 7.00 -3.66
N ARG A 45 -15.14 7.75 -3.85
CA ARG A 45 -15.13 9.22 -3.89
C ARG A 45 -14.59 9.70 -5.24
N PRO A 46 -15.09 10.81 -5.75
CA PRO A 46 -14.50 11.45 -6.93
C PRO A 46 -13.00 11.74 -6.71
N ASN A 47 -12.21 11.56 -7.76
CA ASN A 47 -10.76 11.80 -7.79
C ASN A 47 -9.96 10.91 -6.81
N SER A 48 -10.47 9.74 -6.42
CA SER A 48 -9.71 8.77 -5.64
C SER A 48 -8.88 7.86 -6.55
N THR A 49 -7.73 7.45 -6.05
CA THR A 49 -6.88 6.45 -6.69
C THR A 49 -6.58 5.32 -5.70
N LEU A 50 -6.87 4.09 -6.12
CA LEU A 50 -6.47 2.90 -5.39
C LEU A 50 -5.19 2.34 -6.01
N VAL A 51 -4.19 2.10 -5.18
CA VAL A 51 -2.98 1.37 -5.57
C VAL A 51 -3.01 0.02 -4.86
N THR A 52 -2.97 -1.06 -5.64
CA THR A 52 -2.83 -2.42 -5.11
C THR A 52 -1.42 -2.93 -5.37
N TYR A 53 -0.83 -3.63 -4.41
CA TYR A 53 0.47 -4.26 -4.50
C TYR A 53 0.39 -5.72 -4.08
N GLY A 54 0.72 -6.65 -4.98
CA GLY A 54 0.66 -8.09 -4.71
C GLY A 54 -0.75 -8.64 -4.45
N TYR A 55 -1.79 -7.94 -4.90
CA TYR A 55 -3.17 -8.35 -4.70
C TYR A 55 -3.66 -9.21 -5.87
N SER A 56 -3.93 -10.48 -5.61
CA SER A 56 -4.27 -11.46 -6.64
C SER A 56 -5.71 -11.41 -7.16
N PHE A 57 -6.53 -10.48 -6.70
CA PHE A 57 -7.97 -10.37 -7.05
C PHE A 57 -8.77 -11.64 -6.76
N GLY A 58 -8.39 -12.37 -5.72
CA GLY A 58 -9.07 -13.60 -5.28
C GLY A 58 -10.23 -13.37 -4.31
N ASP A 59 -10.42 -12.18 -3.77
CA ASP A 59 -11.47 -11.85 -2.81
C ASP A 59 -12.60 -11.07 -3.47
N ASP A 60 -13.77 -11.70 -3.58
CA ASP A 60 -14.93 -11.12 -4.27
C ASP A 60 -15.55 -9.93 -3.55
N HIS A 61 -15.43 -9.85 -2.21
CA HIS A 61 -15.95 -8.69 -1.45
C HIS A 61 -15.12 -7.45 -1.74
N ILE A 62 -13.79 -7.56 -1.73
CA ILE A 62 -12.88 -6.48 -2.10
C ILE A 62 -13.07 -6.12 -3.58
N ASN A 63 -13.14 -7.11 -4.45
CA ASN A 63 -13.35 -6.90 -5.89
C ASN A 63 -14.64 -6.14 -6.18
N ARG A 64 -15.72 -6.40 -5.42
CA ARG A 64 -16.99 -5.66 -5.54
C ARG A 64 -16.80 -4.18 -5.26
N VAL A 65 -16.15 -3.84 -4.14
CA VAL A 65 -15.88 -2.43 -3.78
C VAL A 65 -14.99 -1.74 -4.84
N ILE A 66 -14.00 -2.43 -5.37
CA ILE A 66 -13.15 -1.89 -6.45
C ILE A 66 -13.98 -1.63 -7.71
N ARG A 67 -14.87 -2.53 -8.08
CA ARG A 67 -15.76 -2.33 -9.24
C ARG A 67 -16.71 -1.15 -9.03
N ASP A 68 -17.26 -1.02 -7.81
CA ASP A 68 -18.13 0.12 -7.48
C ASP A 68 -17.36 1.44 -7.58
N MET A 69 -16.11 1.49 -7.11
CA MET A 69 -15.21 2.65 -7.29
C MET A 69 -15.05 3.01 -8.78
N LEU A 70 -14.82 2.02 -9.64
CA LEU A 70 -14.59 2.24 -11.08
C LEU A 70 -15.83 2.75 -11.83
N THR A 71 -17.03 2.66 -11.25
CA THR A 71 -18.21 3.30 -11.83
C THR A 71 -18.16 4.83 -11.80
N ILE A 72 -17.26 5.40 -10.99
CA ILE A 72 -17.04 6.84 -10.88
C ILE A 72 -15.93 7.24 -11.88
N PRO A 73 -16.21 8.03 -12.91
CA PRO A 73 -15.26 8.27 -14.02
C PRO A 73 -13.93 8.92 -13.61
N SER A 74 -13.90 9.63 -12.49
CA SER A 74 -12.71 10.32 -11.98
C SER A 74 -11.84 9.48 -11.05
N THR A 75 -12.15 8.20 -10.87
CA THR A 75 -11.35 7.29 -10.06
C THR A 75 -10.35 6.52 -10.91
N HIS A 76 -9.28 6.04 -10.29
CA HIS A 76 -8.24 5.28 -10.97
C HIS A 76 -7.74 4.11 -10.12
N LEU A 77 -7.53 2.96 -10.76
CA LEU A 77 -6.94 1.76 -10.16
C LEU A 77 -5.54 1.53 -10.72
N VAL A 78 -4.54 1.48 -9.84
CA VAL A 78 -3.17 1.09 -10.20
C VAL A 78 -2.90 -0.29 -9.63
N ILE A 79 -2.58 -1.24 -10.47
CA ILE A 79 -2.28 -2.62 -10.08
C ILE A 79 -0.79 -2.86 -10.25
N ILE A 80 -0.11 -3.14 -9.14
CA ILE A 80 1.32 -3.45 -9.12
C ILE A 80 1.47 -4.90 -8.67
N ASP A 81 2.02 -5.74 -9.54
CA ASP A 81 2.24 -7.15 -9.23
C ASP A 81 3.54 -7.67 -9.86
N TYR A 82 4.13 -8.66 -9.21
CA TYR A 82 5.33 -9.33 -9.70
C TYR A 82 5.07 -10.14 -10.97
N SER A 83 3.92 -10.80 -11.02
CA SER A 83 3.48 -11.58 -12.17
C SER A 83 1.99 -11.88 -12.08
N ASP A 84 1.32 -11.97 -13.22
CA ASP A 84 -0.06 -12.49 -13.28
C ASP A 84 -0.07 -13.99 -13.65
N SER A 85 0.61 -14.80 -12.83
CA SER A 85 0.72 -16.26 -13.07
C SER A 85 -0.63 -16.98 -13.03
N SER A 86 -1.61 -16.41 -12.33
CA SER A 86 -2.98 -16.94 -12.25
C SER A 86 -3.90 -16.45 -13.39
N GLY A 87 -3.48 -15.46 -14.17
CA GLY A 87 -4.29 -14.78 -15.20
C GLY A 87 -5.45 -13.95 -14.65
N ARG A 88 -5.59 -13.83 -13.32
CA ARG A 88 -6.74 -13.16 -12.70
C ARG A 88 -6.72 -11.65 -12.91
N ILE A 89 -5.55 -11.04 -12.89
CA ILE A 89 -5.42 -9.59 -13.10
C ILE A 89 -5.88 -9.25 -14.52
N MET A 90 -5.40 -9.97 -15.52
CA MET A 90 -5.79 -9.76 -16.91
C MET A 90 -7.27 -10.11 -17.16
N ASP A 91 -7.79 -11.12 -16.48
CA ASP A 91 -9.22 -11.43 -16.52
C ASP A 91 -10.07 -10.27 -16.01
N LYS A 92 -9.72 -9.70 -14.85
CA LYS A 92 -10.44 -8.54 -14.28
C LYS A 92 -10.27 -7.28 -15.15
N TYR A 93 -9.08 -7.02 -15.65
CA TYR A 93 -8.82 -5.91 -16.57
C TYR A 93 -9.71 -5.98 -17.82
N ASN A 94 -9.86 -7.18 -18.40
CA ASN A 94 -10.67 -7.36 -19.60
C ASN A 94 -12.17 -7.40 -19.31
N SER A 95 -12.59 -8.00 -18.19
CA SER A 95 -14.00 -8.26 -17.90
C SER A 95 -14.72 -7.07 -17.25
N TRP A 96 -14.02 -6.19 -16.51
CA TRP A 96 -14.66 -5.07 -15.81
C TRP A 96 -15.01 -3.87 -16.69
N GLY A 97 -14.43 -3.75 -17.88
CA GLY A 97 -14.82 -2.75 -18.88
C GLY A 97 -14.36 -1.32 -18.63
N HIS A 98 -13.55 -1.07 -17.59
CA HIS A 98 -13.07 0.27 -17.19
C HIS A 98 -11.56 0.45 -17.44
N GLN A 99 -11.06 -0.03 -18.57
CA GLN A 99 -9.63 -0.09 -18.89
C GLN A 99 -8.93 1.27 -18.87
N SER A 100 -9.62 2.34 -19.27
CA SER A 100 -9.08 3.71 -19.22
C SER A 100 -8.83 4.23 -17.79
N GLN A 101 -9.50 3.61 -16.80
CA GLN A 101 -9.34 3.93 -15.38
C GLN A 101 -8.39 2.95 -14.68
N MET A 102 -7.69 2.08 -15.42
CA MET A 102 -6.81 1.06 -14.85
C MET A 102 -5.41 1.17 -15.43
N SER A 103 -4.40 1.15 -14.56
CA SER A 103 -2.98 1.05 -14.91
C SER A 103 -2.39 -0.25 -14.39
N LEU A 104 -1.75 -1.00 -15.26
CA LEU A 104 -1.09 -2.27 -14.92
C LEU A 104 0.42 -2.09 -14.90
N ILE A 105 1.04 -2.42 -13.78
CA ILE A 105 2.50 -2.42 -13.57
C ILE A 105 2.87 -3.85 -13.14
N ILE A 106 3.09 -4.71 -14.12
CA ILE A 106 3.37 -6.14 -13.89
C ILE A 106 4.79 -6.45 -14.35
N GLY A 107 5.61 -6.97 -13.45
CA GLY A 107 6.98 -7.37 -13.78
C GLY A 107 7.88 -7.44 -12.55
N LYS A 108 8.92 -8.26 -12.66
CA LYS A 108 9.84 -8.56 -11.56
C LYS A 108 10.56 -7.31 -11.02
N ASP A 109 11.01 -6.46 -11.93
CA ASP A 109 11.79 -5.28 -11.55
C ASP A 109 10.90 -4.13 -11.05
N LEU A 110 9.69 -4.02 -11.60
CA LEU A 110 8.74 -2.96 -11.23
C LEU A 110 7.99 -3.24 -9.92
N ALA A 111 7.87 -4.50 -9.55
CA ALA A 111 7.20 -4.92 -8.33
C ALA A 111 8.16 -5.23 -7.17
N ASN A 112 9.43 -4.86 -7.29
CA ASN A 112 10.35 -4.87 -6.16
C ASN A 112 9.91 -3.78 -5.16
N ILE A 113 9.62 -4.18 -3.91
CA ILE A 113 9.09 -3.25 -2.90
C ILE A 113 10.07 -2.13 -2.56
N ASP A 114 11.38 -2.43 -2.53
CA ASP A 114 12.41 -1.44 -2.22
C ASP A 114 12.50 -0.38 -3.31
N ASP A 115 12.45 -0.80 -4.57
CA ASP A 115 12.47 0.11 -5.71
C ASP A 115 11.17 0.91 -5.80
N LEU A 116 10.03 0.26 -5.56
CA LEU A 116 8.73 0.92 -5.52
C LEU A 116 8.71 2.05 -4.49
N VAL A 117 9.14 1.76 -3.25
CA VAL A 117 9.13 2.72 -2.15
C VAL A 117 10.19 3.81 -2.34
N ASN A 118 11.38 3.47 -2.83
CA ASN A 118 12.48 4.41 -2.95
C ASN A 118 12.36 5.35 -4.16
N TYR A 119 11.79 4.88 -5.28
CA TYR A 119 11.86 5.58 -6.56
C TYR A 119 10.51 5.93 -7.17
N TYR A 120 9.47 5.13 -6.94
CA TYR A 120 8.21 5.26 -7.68
C TYR A 120 7.07 5.88 -6.86
N LEU A 121 6.97 5.55 -5.57
CA LEU A 121 5.92 6.14 -4.73
C LEU A 121 6.26 7.59 -4.33
N PRO A 122 5.28 8.50 -4.34
CA PRO A 122 5.48 9.86 -3.87
C PRO A 122 5.81 9.86 -2.37
N LYS A 123 6.91 10.52 -2.01
CA LYS A 123 7.28 10.70 -0.59
C LYS A 123 6.61 11.94 -0.03
N PRO A 124 6.10 11.88 1.21
CA PRO A 124 5.60 13.07 1.92
C PRO A 124 6.67 14.17 1.98
N SER A 125 6.24 15.42 1.96
CA SER A 125 7.15 16.56 2.02
C SER A 125 8.01 16.58 3.29
N ILE A 126 7.43 16.11 4.40
CA ILE A 126 8.12 15.99 5.69
C ILE A 126 9.25 14.97 5.63
N ASP A 127 9.05 13.83 4.98
CA ASP A 127 10.10 12.81 4.84
C ASP A 127 11.27 13.30 4.01
N ARG A 128 10.99 14.07 2.95
CA ARG A 128 12.06 14.69 2.14
C ARG A 128 12.88 15.69 2.95
N ALA A 129 12.25 16.48 3.81
CA ALA A 129 12.93 17.42 4.68
C ALA A 129 13.80 16.69 5.71
N SER A 130 13.28 15.62 6.32
CA SER A 130 13.99 14.81 7.31
C SER A 130 15.18 14.08 6.71
N ILE A 131 15.04 13.50 5.51
CA ILE A 131 16.15 12.85 4.78
C ILE A 131 17.24 13.87 4.45
N ARG A 132 16.86 15.03 3.90
CA ARG A 132 17.79 16.10 3.58
C ARG A 132 18.56 16.61 4.79
N MET A 133 17.87 16.75 5.93
CA MET A 133 18.49 17.14 7.19
C MET A 133 19.48 16.06 7.67
N ALA A 134 19.13 14.78 7.60
CA ALA A 134 19.99 13.67 7.97
C ALA A 134 21.27 13.62 7.08
N ASP A 135 21.13 13.86 5.78
CA ASP A 135 22.25 13.89 4.86
C ASP A 135 23.19 15.08 5.12
N ILE A 136 22.65 16.26 5.40
CA ILE A 136 23.42 17.44 5.79
C ILE A 136 24.19 17.19 7.09
N LEU A 137 23.55 16.57 8.08
CA LEU A 137 24.18 16.24 9.35
C LEU A 137 25.32 15.22 9.13
N LYS A 138 25.09 14.17 8.36
CA LYS A 138 26.16 13.20 8.02
C LYS A 138 27.34 13.87 7.36
N GLN A 139 27.12 14.77 6.41
CA GLN A 139 28.21 15.51 5.73
C GLN A 139 29.00 16.39 6.69
N ARG A 140 28.33 17.05 7.64
CA ARG A 140 28.99 17.92 8.63
C ARG A 140 29.84 17.14 9.63
N PHE A 141 29.35 15.98 10.06
CA PHE A 141 30.08 15.15 11.05
C PHE A 141 31.12 14.22 10.43
N SER A 142 31.11 14.01 9.12
CA SER A 142 32.13 13.20 8.41
C SER A 142 33.33 14.01 7.94
N GLN A 143 33.35 15.33 8.11
CA GLN A 143 34.57 16.09 7.84
C GLN A 143 35.53 16.01 9.05
N PRO A 144 36.76 15.52 8.88
CA PRO A 144 37.75 15.57 9.97
C PRO A 144 38.03 17.02 10.34
N PRO A 145 38.29 17.34 11.62
CA PRO A 145 38.60 18.70 12.04
C PRO A 145 39.79 19.22 11.23
N LYS A 146 39.64 20.39 10.61
CA LYS A 146 40.77 21.07 9.99
C LYS A 146 41.82 21.28 11.05
N LYS A 147 42.98 20.65 10.89
CA LYS A 147 44.16 21.01 11.67
C LYS A 147 44.50 22.47 11.34
N ASP A 148 44.31 23.35 12.31
CA ASP A 148 44.85 24.69 12.25
C ASP A 148 46.35 24.54 12.14
N GLN A 149 46.89 24.99 11.00
CA GLN A 149 48.34 25.14 10.83
C GLN A 149 48.72 26.35 11.72
N GLU A 150 49.17 26.04 12.94
CA GLU A 150 49.91 27.01 13.72
C GLU A 150 51.16 27.38 12.94
N GLY A 151 51.27 28.69 12.72
CA GLY A 151 52.40 29.27 12.00
C GLY A 151 53.71 29.12 12.75
N GLU A 152 54.71 28.65 12.06
CA GLU A 152 56.10 28.86 12.43
C GLU A 152 56.47 30.29 12.05
N SER A 153 56.83 31.02 13.09
CA SER A 153 57.62 32.28 13.01
C SER A 153 59.07 31.95 13.16
#